data_bb9c70b45fbb90d1a6fa7b153330ce34
#
_entry.id   bb9c70b45fbb90d1a6fa7b153330ce34
#
_cell.length_a   1.000
_cell.length_b   1.000
_cell.length_c   1.000
_cell.angle_alpha   90.00
_cell.angle_beta   90.00
_cell.angle_gamma   90.00
#
_symmetry.space_group_name_H-M   'P 1'
#
loop_
_entity.id
_entity.type
_entity.pdbx_description
1 polymer ?
#
loop_
_entity_poly.entity_id
_entity_poly.type
_entity_poly.pdbx_seq_one_letter_code
_entity_poly.pdbx_strand_id
1 'polypeptide(L)'
;MVPHYSAKISFRAYFIDNWNGENLQVSVDGASVATIPWSYSNCNGAPSLCQLTTCDYVRDHTTDSFVHTASTFLLKFSAPYVSLNKHLGINSVKIVLSLCDSSCSACFGPSNTECSACNSGYWLQGSTCQTFCNSNQYKASGKCNSKLIFSRFTPFISIFS
;
A
#
# COMPACT_ATOMS: atom_id res chain seq x y z
N MET A 1 12.04 0.96 -3.68
CA MET A 1 10.81 0.56 -4.43
C MET A 1 10.32 1.78 -5.20
N VAL A 2 9.62 1.60 -6.33
CA VAL A 2 9.04 2.74 -7.07
C VAL A 2 7.92 3.41 -6.27
N PRO A 3 7.69 4.74 -6.44
CA PRO A 3 6.59 5.44 -5.79
C PRO A 3 5.24 4.81 -6.15
N HIS A 4 4.45 4.48 -5.14
CA HIS A 4 3.14 3.82 -5.27
C HIS A 4 2.24 4.22 -4.10
N TYR A 5 0.93 4.05 -4.24
CA TYR A 5 -0.06 4.42 -3.22
C TYR A 5 -0.88 3.23 -2.72
N SER A 6 -0.89 2.12 -3.45
CA SER A 6 -1.55 0.89 -3.01
C SER A 6 -0.84 -0.36 -3.53
N ALA A 7 -1.14 -1.49 -2.91
CA ALA A 7 -0.65 -2.79 -3.30
C ALA A 7 -1.79 -3.82 -3.30
N LYS A 8 -1.59 -4.89 -4.06
CA LYS A 8 -2.44 -6.07 -4.14
C LYS A 8 -1.57 -7.31 -4.21
N ILE A 9 -1.91 -8.37 -3.49
CA ILE A 9 -1.13 -9.60 -3.43
C ILE A 9 -1.98 -10.75 -3.96
N SER A 10 -1.40 -11.57 -4.83
CA SER A 10 -1.97 -12.86 -5.24
C SER A 10 -1.00 -13.96 -4.90
N PHE A 11 -1.49 -15.11 -4.49
CA PHE A 11 -0.68 -16.27 -4.16
C PHE A 11 -1.52 -17.55 -4.17
N ARG A 12 -0.85 -18.69 -4.20
CA ARG A 12 -1.45 -20.01 -4.01
C ARG A 12 -1.04 -20.57 -2.66
N ALA A 13 -2.02 -20.95 -1.84
CA ALA A 13 -1.82 -21.60 -0.55
C ALA A 13 -2.18 -23.07 -0.62
N TYR A 14 -1.36 -23.91 0.01
CA TYR A 14 -1.55 -25.34 0.16
C TYR A 14 -1.75 -25.62 1.66
N PHE A 15 -2.91 -26.10 2.00
CA PHE A 15 -3.27 -26.56 3.33
C PHE A 15 -3.17 -28.08 3.34
N ILE A 16 -2.18 -28.62 4.00
CA ILE A 16 -1.83 -30.05 3.96
C ILE A 16 -2.09 -30.65 5.34
N ASP A 17 -2.72 -31.81 5.36
CA ASP A 17 -3.10 -32.58 6.53
C ASP A 17 -4.22 -31.94 7.39
N ASN A 18 -4.15 -32.06 8.71
CA ASN A 18 -5.24 -31.86 9.68
C ASN A 18 -5.58 -30.38 9.97
N TRP A 19 -5.84 -29.58 8.95
CA TRP A 19 -6.39 -28.24 9.14
C TRP A 19 -7.87 -28.31 9.56
N ASN A 20 -8.26 -27.63 10.63
CA ASN A 20 -9.62 -27.63 11.15
C ASN A 20 -9.96 -26.28 11.81
N GLY A 21 -10.45 -25.33 11.02
CA GLY A 21 -10.89 -24.03 11.50
C GLY A 21 -9.78 -23.00 11.72
N GLU A 22 -8.51 -23.33 11.48
CA GLU A 22 -7.42 -22.37 11.55
C GLU A 22 -7.42 -21.43 10.34
N ASN A 23 -6.99 -20.19 10.55
CA ASN A 23 -6.92 -19.19 9.52
C ASN A 23 -5.46 -18.96 9.10
N LEU A 24 -5.23 -18.83 7.78
CA LEU A 24 -3.99 -18.25 7.27
C LEU A 24 -4.09 -16.72 7.35
N GLN A 25 -3.19 -16.11 8.09
CA GLN A 25 -3.03 -14.67 8.21
C GLN A 25 -1.98 -14.18 7.22
N VAL A 26 -2.29 -13.13 6.48
CA VAL A 26 -1.36 -12.43 5.60
C VAL A 26 -1.18 -11.01 6.11
N SER A 27 0.04 -10.62 6.37
CA SER A 27 0.36 -9.28 6.82
C SER A 27 1.47 -8.65 5.99
N VAL A 28 1.42 -7.33 5.87
CA VAL A 28 2.44 -6.50 5.23
C VAL A 28 2.85 -5.43 6.22
N ASP A 29 4.16 -5.31 6.48
CA ASP A 29 4.75 -4.37 7.43
C ASP A 29 4.10 -4.43 8.83
N GLY A 30 3.65 -5.64 9.22
CA GLY A 30 2.97 -5.91 10.48
C GLY A 30 1.46 -5.67 10.49
N ALA A 31 0.89 -5.03 9.46
CA ALA A 31 -0.55 -4.84 9.31
C ALA A 31 -1.21 -6.06 8.63
N SER A 32 -2.33 -6.56 9.15
CA SER A 32 -3.10 -7.63 8.50
C SER A 32 -3.77 -7.10 7.24
N VAL A 33 -3.52 -7.78 6.10
CA VAL A 33 -4.11 -7.44 4.79
C VAL A 33 -5.07 -8.51 4.28
N ALA A 34 -5.01 -9.72 4.82
CA ALA A 34 -5.99 -10.77 4.56
C ALA A 34 -6.00 -11.81 5.68
N THR A 35 -7.18 -12.38 5.90
CA THR A 35 -7.38 -13.59 6.70
C THR A 35 -8.11 -14.59 5.85
N ILE A 36 -7.49 -15.74 5.62
CA ILE A 36 -8.06 -16.81 4.78
C ILE A 36 -8.55 -17.91 5.71
N PRO A 37 -9.88 -18.01 5.92
CA PRO A 37 -10.44 -19.06 6.71
C PRO A 37 -10.32 -20.40 5.98
N TRP A 38 -9.96 -21.42 6.72
CA TRP A 38 -10.02 -22.78 6.25
C TRP A 38 -11.17 -23.51 6.96
N SER A 39 -11.90 -24.35 6.23
CA SER A 39 -12.99 -25.14 6.76
C SER A 39 -12.92 -26.56 6.18
N TYR A 40 -13.13 -27.56 7.04
CA TYR A 40 -13.13 -28.98 6.68
C TYR A 40 -14.19 -29.32 5.60
N SER A 41 -15.26 -28.53 5.49
CA SER A 41 -16.28 -28.69 4.44
C SER A 41 -15.76 -28.51 3.02
N ASN A 42 -14.56 -27.93 2.86
CA ASN A 42 -13.93 -27.74 1.54
C ASN A 42 -13.25 -29.02 1.01
N CYS A 43 -13.28 -30.10 1.76
CA CYS A 43 -12.56 -31.35 1.47
C CYS A 43 -13.32 -32.36 0.59
N ASN A 44 -14.51 -32.03 0.08
CA ASN A 44 -15.28 -32.96 -0.72
C ASN A 44 -14.58 -33.31 -2.05
N GLY A 45 -13.87 -34.45 -2.06
CA GLY A 45 -13.27 -35.02 -3.27
C GLY A 45 -11.92 -34.44 -3.70
N ALA A 46 -11.25 -33.67 -2.85
CA ALA A 46 -9.89 -33.20 -3.13
C ALA A 46 -8.89 -34.37 -3.02
N PRO A 47 -7.97 -34.53 -3.99
CA PRO A 47 -6.94 -35.56 -3.91
C PRO A 47 -5.99 -35.27 -2.75
N SER A 48 -5.59 -36.32 -2.01
CA SER A 48 -4.49 -36.22 -1.05
C SER A 48 -3.20 -35.93 -1.80
N LEU A 49 -2.56 -34.80 -1.52
CA LEU A 49 -1.29 -34.41 -2.14
C LEU A 49 -0.09 -35.13 -1.50
N CYS A 50 -0.25 -35.61 -0.24
CA CYS A 50 0.84 -36.13 0.56
C CYS A 50 0.56 -37.52 1.18
N GLN A 51 -0.26 -38.37 0.57
CA GLN A 51 -0.50 -39.78 0.93
C GLN A 51 -1.07 -40.06 2.34
N LEU A 52 -1.48 -39.07 3.11
CA LEU A 52 -2.16 -39.26 4.37
C LEU A 52 -3.68 -39.29 4.15
N THR A 53 -4.41 -39.94 5.06
CA THR A 53 -5.87 -40.10 4.98
C THR A 53 -6.67 -38.83 5.20
N THR A 54 -5.99 -37.70 5.31
CA THR A 54 -6.55 -36.40 5.58
C THR A 54 -6.55 -35.54 4.33
N CYS A 55 -7.51 -34.66 4.25
CA CYS A 55 -7.77 -33.80 3.10
C CYS A 55 -6.76 -32.69 2.95
N ASP A 56 -6.12 -32.63 1.78
CA ASP A 56 -5.30 -31.51 1.36
C ASP A 56 -6.13 -30.55 0.51
N TYR A 57 -5.91 -29.26 0.70
CA TYR A 57 -6.64 -28.22 -0.02
C TYR A 57 -5.70 -27.18 -0.62
N VAL A 58 -5.96 -26.82 -1.87
CA VAL A 58 -5.21 -25.79 -2.60
C VAL A 58 -6.14 -24.63 -2.90
N ARG A 59 -5.70 -23.43 -2.58
CA ARG A 59 -6.48 -22.20 -2.82
C ARG A 59 -5.64 -21.11 -3.44
N ASP A 60 -6.11 -20.59 -4.57
CA ASP A 60 -5.64 -19.31 -5.09
C ASP A 60 -6.36 -18.19 -4.35
N HIS A 61 -5.61 -17.21 -3.90
CA HIS A 61 -6.13 -16.05 -3.21
C HIS A 61 -5.58 -14.77 -3.82
N THR A 62 -6.42 -13.75 -3.84
CA THR A 62 -6.04 -12.40 -4.21
C THR A 62 -6.64 -11.45 -3.18
N THR A 63 -5.80 -10.64 -2.52
CA THR A 63 -6.28 -9.64 -1.55
C THR A 63 -7.06 -8.54 -2.27
N ASP A 64 -7.89 -7.81 -1.52
CA ASP A 64 -8.30 -6.49 -1.97
C ASP A 64 -7.07 -5.56 -2.05
N SER A 65 -7.23 -4.44 -2.77
CA SER A 65 -6.20 -3.42 -2.78
C SER A 65 -6.14 -2.72 -1.42
N PHE A 66 -4.96 -2.58 -0.86
CA PHE A 66 -4.72 -1.90 0.42
C PHE A 66 -3.71 -0.77 0.26
N VAL A 67 -3.83 0.26 1.09
CA VAL A 67 -2.90 1.40 1.08
C VAL A 67 -1.51 0.93 1.47
N HIS A 68 -0.52 1.25 0.64
CA HIS A 68 0.89 1.00 0.89
C HIS A 68 1.71 2.05 0.15
N THR A 69 2.59 2.73 0.86
CA THR A 69 3.42 3.82 0.32
C THR A 69 4.88 3.71 0.74
N ALA A 70 5.20 2.72 1.59
CA ALA A 70 6.55 2.52 2.09
C ALA A 70 7.52 2.06 1.00
N SER A 71 8.80 2.39 1.15
CA SER A 71 9.86 1.94 0.22
C SER A 71 10.26 0.48 0.41
N THR A 72 9.81 -0.17 1.49
CA THR A 72 10.01 -1.58 1.83
C THR A 72 8.67 -2.31 1.82
N PHE A 73 8.69 -3.63 1.70
CA PHE A 73 7.50 -4.47 1.69
C PHE A 73 7.81 -5.78 2.43
N LEU A 74 7.49 -5.85 3.71
CA LEU A 74 7.68 -7.05 4.52
C LEU A 74 6.41 -7.90 4.51
N LEU A 75 6.33 -8.87 3.58
CA LEU A 75 5.24 -9.82 3.49
C LEU A 75 5.45 -10.97 4.48
N LYS A 76 4.45 -11.26 5.29
CA LYS A 76 4.46 -12.39 6.22
C LYS A 76 3.17 -13.22 6.07
N PHE A 77 3.37 -14.53 5.92
CA PHE A 77 2.31 -15.53 6.05
C PHE A 77 2.43 -16.20 7.42
N SER A 78 1.37 -16.29 8.17
CA SER A 78 1.35 -16.94 9.47
C SER A 78 0.07 -17.72 9.69
N ALA A 79 0.22 -18.91 10.25
CA ALA A 79 -0.89 -19.72 10.71
C ALA A 79 -0.65 -20.10 12.17
N PRO A 80 -1.67 -20.00 13.04
CA PRO A 80 -1.53 -20.47 14.41
C PRO A 80 -1.39 -22.00 14.42
N TYR A 81 -0.39 -22.48 15.12
CA TYR A 81 -0.16 -23.92 15.37
C TYR A 81 0.06 -24.80 14.13
N VAL A 82 1.23 -24.63 13.49
CA VAL A 82 1.75 -25.69 12.63
C VAL A 82 2.25 -26.80 13.56
N SER A 83 1.53 -27.91 13.64
CA SER A 83 1.92 -29.12 14.39
C SER A 83 2.64 -30.09 13.45
N LEU A 84 3.16 -31.22 13.99
CA LEU A 84 3.76 -32.30 13.18
C LEU A 84 2.81 -32.86 12.10
N ASN A 85 1.49 -32.60 12.24
CA ASN A 85 0.45 -33.08 11.34
C ASN A 85 -0.29 -31.96 10.61
N LYS A 86 0.34 -30.79 10.44
CA LYS A 86 -0.24 -29.65 9.68
C LYS A 86 0.88 -28.92 8.96
N HIS A 87 0.74 -28.78 7.67
CA HIS A 87 1.74 -28.11 6.85
C HIS A 87 1.08 -27.01 6.00
N LEU A 88 1.77 -25.89 5.86
CA LEU A 88 1.38 -24.77 5.00
C LEU A 88 2.42 -24.62 3.90
N GLY A 89 1.98 -24.69 2.64
CA GLY A 89 2.79 -24.32 1.49
C GLY A 89 2.30 -23.01 0.89
N ILE A 90 3.22 -22.14 0.45
CA ILE A 90 2.90 -20.92 -0.30
C ILE A 90 3.69 -20.94 -1.59
N ASN A 91 3.01 -20.62 -2.70
CA ASN A 91 3.59 -20.61 -4.04
C ASN A 91 3.00 -19.46 -4.86
N SER A 92 3.62 -19.15 -6.01
CA SER A 92 3.12 -18.19 -7.00
C SER A 92 2.77 -16.81 -6.43
N VAL A 93 3.59 -16.32 -5.49
CA VAL A 93 3.40 -14.99 -4.90
C VAL A 93 3.63 -13.90 -5.94
N LYS A 94 2.63 -13.06 -6.17
CA LYS A 94 2.69 -11.90 -7.05
C LYS A 94 2.22 -10.65 -6.29
N ILE A 95 3.02 -9.61 -6.33
CA ILE A 95 2.70 -8.29 -5.78
C ILE A 95 2.48 -7.34 -6.93
N VAL A 96 1.33 -6.66 -6.94
CA VAL A 96 0.98 -5.63 -7.92
C VAL A 96 0.89 -4.29 -7.18
N LEU A 97 1.64 -3.30 -7.64
CA LEU A 97 1.66 -1.95 -7.09
C LEU A 97 0.86 -1.01 -8.00
N SER A 98 0.03 -0.16 -7.40
CA SER A 98 -0.60 0.96 -8.08
C SER A 98 0.34 2.16 -7.99
N LEU A 99 0.92 2.54 -9.12
CA LEU A 99 1.99 3.52 -9.16
C LEU A 99 1.46 4.96 -9.12
N CYS A 100 2.27 5.84 -8.56
CA CYS A 100 2.09 7.28 -8.67
C CYS A 100 2.31 7.77 -10.10
N ASP A 101 1.75 8.94 -10.45
CA ASP A 101 2.16 9.66 -11.65
C ASP A 101 3.67 9.94 -11.63
N SER A 102 4.27 9.97 -12.81
CA SER A 102 5.73 10.14 -12.98
C SER A 102 6.28 11.45 -12.42
N SER A 103 5.46 12.48 -12.25
CA SER A 103 5.83 13.76 -11.62
C SER A 103 5.87 13.68 -10.09
N CYS A 104 5.21 12.68 -9.46
CA CYS A 104 5.14 12.50 -8.02
C CYS A 104 6.29 11.62 -7.50
N SER A 105 6.96 12.05 -6.44
CA SER A 105 7.83 11.17 -5.63
C SER A 105 7.07 10.45 -4.51
N ALA A 106 5.87 10.96 -4.14
CA ALA A 106 4.91 10.31 -3.26
C ALA A 106 3.49 10.76 -3.65
N CYS A 107 2.50 9.88 -3.50
CA CYS A 107 1.11 10.15 -3.90
C CYS A 107 0.11 9.41 -3.03
N PHE A 108 -1.16 9.78 -3.16
CA PHE A 108 -2.31 9.08 -2.58
C PHE A 108 -3.30 8.58 -3.65
N GLY A 109 -2.97 8.74 -4.95
CA GLY A 109 -3.72 8.27 -6.10
C GLY A 109 -2.88 8.30 -7.39
N PRO A 110 -3.44 7.86 -8.53
CA PRO A 110 -2.70 7.68 -9.78
C PRO A 110 -2.43 8.98 -10.56
N SER A 111 -3.13 10.06 -10.26
CA SER A 111 -3.08 11.31 -11.03
C SER A 111 -1.94 12.24 -10.58
N ASN A 112 -1.45 13.09 -11.48
CA ASN A 112 -0.52 14.17 -11.15
C ASN A 112 -1.12 15.23 -10.21
N THR A 113 -2.44 15.21 -9.98
CA THR A 113 -3.16 16.05 -9.02
C THR A 113 -3.31 15.39 -7.65
N GLU A 114 -2.77 14.21 -7.46
CA GLU A 114 -2.86 13.40 -6.24
C GLU A 114 -1.47 13.12 -5.64
N CYS A 115 -0.54 14.04 -5.83
CA CYS A 115 0.80 13.97 -5.27
C CYS A 115 0.85 14.55 -3.84
N SER A 116 1.58 13.91 -2.96
CA SER A 116 1.98 14.45 -1.66
C SER A 116 3.41 15.02 -1.66
N ALA A 117 4.24 14.58 -2.64
CA ALA A 117 5.57 15.11 -2.91
C ALA A 117 5.91 14.96 -4.40
N CYS A 118 6.79 15.82 -4.91
CA CYS A 118 7.16 15.85 -6.31
C CYS A 118 8.58 15.33 -6.56
N ASN A 119 8.79 14.75 -7.73
CA ASN A 119 10.11 14.40 -8.25
C ASN A 119 10.93 15.66 -8.57
N SER A 120 12.24 15.48 -8.71
CA SER A 120 13.16 16.56 -9.09
C SER A 120 12.70 17.23 -10.38
N GLY A 121 12.72 18.56 -10.42
CA GLY A 121 12.24 19.38 -11.53
C GLY A 121 10.77 19.78 -11.45
N TYR A 122 10.02 19.24 -10.48
CA TYR A 122 8.62 19.60 -10.23
C TYR A 122 8.46 20.25 -8.86
N TRP A 123 7.39 21.05 -8.72
CA TRP A 123 7.06 21.81 -7.52
C TRP A 123 5.62 21.54 -7.12
N LEU A 124 5.40 21.21 -5.85
CA LEU A 124 4.07 20.92 -5.33
C LEU A 124 3.25 22.19 -5.16
N GLN A 125 2.11 22.25 -5.84
CA GLN A 125 1.11 23.31 -5.71
C GLN A 125 -0.23 22.66 -5.33
N GLY A 126 -0.64 22.82 -4.07
CA GLY A 126 -1.71 22.00 -3.52
C GLY A 126 -1.28 20.51 -3.50
N SER A 127 -1.94 19.68 -4.29
CA SER A 127 -1.60 18.27 -4.51
C SER A 127 -1.11 17.98 -5.93
N THR A 128 -0.77 19.00 -6.71
CA THR A 128 -0.34 18.88 -8.12
C THR A 128 1.14 19.17 -8.27
N CYS A 129 1.87 18.32 -8.97
CA CYS A 129 3.27 18.52 -9.31
C CYS A 129 3.39 19.26 -10.66
N GLN A 130 3.99 20.45 -10.66
CA GLN A 130 4.14 21.31 -11.84
C GLN A 130 5.60 21.77 -12.01
N THR A 131 5.99 22.07 -13.25
CA THR A 131 7.34 22.58 -13.58
C THR A 131 7.53 24.05 -13.25
N PHE A 132 6.44 24.79 -13.00
CA PHE A 132 6.45 26.22 -12.66
C PHE A 132 5.47 26.51 -11.52
N CYS A 133 5.70 27.61 -10.81
CA CYS A 133 4.76 28.15 -9.82
C CYS A 133 4.02 29.34 -10.40
N ASN A 134 2.83 29.65 -9.87
CA ASN A 134 2.05 30.82 -10.27
C ASN A 134 2.82 32.14 -10.02
N SER A 135 2.46 33.22 -10.71
CA SER A 135 3.15 34.52 -10.67
C SER A 135 3.34 35.11 -9.27
N ASN A 136 2.41 34.80 -8.34
CA ASN A 136 2.45 35.26 -6.95
C ASN A 136 3.09 34.25 -5.99
N GLN A 137 3.83 33.28 -6.51
CA GLN A 137 4.48 32.24 -5.74
C GLN A 137 5.98 32.18 -6.04
N TYR A 138 6.73 31.58 -5.13
CA TYR A 138 8.16 31.28 -5.28
C TYR A 138 8.43 29.82 -4.95
N LYS A 139 9.50 29.29 -5.53
CA LYS A 139 9.94 27.91 -5.37
C LYS A 139 10.79 27.76 -4.11
N ALA A 140 10.38 26.96 -3.15
CA ALA A 140 11.20 26.59 -1.98
C ALA A 140 10.77 25.24 -1.43
N SER A 141 11.74 24.46 -0.96
CA SER A 141 11.52 23.15 -0.29
C SER A 141 10.60 22.20 -1.07
N GLY A 142 10.75 22.14 -2.40
CA GLY A 142 9.93 21.28 -3.27
C GLY A 142 8.49 21.74 -3.47
N LYS A 143 8.14 22.95 -3.02
CA LYS A 143 6.77 23.49 -3.07
C LYS A 143 6.72 24.89 -3.67
N CYS A 144 5.55 25.26 -4.19
CA CYS A 144 5.20 26.61 -4.53
C CYS A 144 4.63 27.32 -3.31
N ASN A 145 5.35 28.33 -2.81
CA ASN A 145 4.96 29.09 -1.62
C ASN A 145 4.45 30.49 -2.04
N SER A 146 3.38 30.96 -1.40
CA SER A 146 2.84 32.29 -1.65
C SER A 146 3.83 33.38 -1.24
N LYS A 147 4.01 34.39 -2.10
CA LYS A 147 4.72 35.60 -1.73
C LYS A 147 3.89 36.36 -0.69
N LEU A 148 4.50 36.73 0.43
CA LEU A 148 3.87 37.61 1.40
C LEU A 148 3.79 38.99 0.77
N ILE A 149 2.59 39.46 0.46
CA ILE A 149 2.34 40.84 0.07
C ILE A 149 2.24 41.64 1.37
N PHE A 150 3.33 42.27 1.77
CA PHE A 150 3.25 43.28 2.82
C PHE A 150 2.50 44.45 2.22
N SER A 151 1.20 44.60 2.55
CA SER A 151 0.53 45.89 2.36
C SER A 151 1.26 46.91 3.23
N ARG A 152 1.86 47.91 2.58
CA ARG A 152 2.45 49.03 3.30
C ARG A 152 1.33 49.72 4.08
N PHE A 153 1.28 49.49 5.39
CA PHE A 153 0.55 50.38 6.27
C PHE A 153 1.27 51.73 6.20
N THR A 154 0.69 52.71 5.52
CA THR A 154 1.08 54.10 5.69
C THR A 154 0.64 54.50 7.09
N PRO A 155 1.58 54.89 7.98
CA PRO A 155 1.16 55.45 9.27
C PRO A 155 0.49 56.81 8.99
N PHE A 156 -0.79 56.92 9.32
CA PHE A 156 -1.42 58.25 9.42
C PHE A 156 -0.81 58.98 10.64
N ILE A 157 0.13 59.87 10.38
CA ILE A 157 0.59 60.82 11.40
C ILE A 157 -0.46 61.95 11.41
N SER A 158 -1.37 61.93 12.38
CA SER A 158 -2.22 63.08 12.71
C SER A 158 -1.38 64.10 13.50
N ILE A 159 -0.98 65.18 12.86
CA ILE A 159 -0.41 66.32 13.54
C ILE A 159 -1.59 67.17 14.02
N PHE A 160 -1.86 67.16 15.31
CA PHE A 160 -2.74 68.15 15.95
C PHE A 160 -1.90 69.39 16.30
N SER A 161 -2.28 70.53 15.75
CA SER A 161 -1.85 71.87 16.12
C SER A 161 -2.87 72.49 17.09
#